data_edc0c9bf6f9983b58228a1b3f1c879a3
#
_entry.id   edc0c9bf6f9983b58228a1b3f1c879a3
#
_cell.length_a   1.000
_cell.length_b   1.000
_cell.length_c   1.000
_cell.angle_alpha   90.00
_cell.angle_beta   90.00
_cell.angle_gamma   90.00
#
_symmetry.space_group_name_H-M   'P 1'
#
loop_
_entity.id
_entity.type
_entity.pdbx_description
1 polymer ?
#
loop_
_entity_poly.entity_id
_entity_poly.type
_entity_poly.pdbx_seq_one_letter_code
_entity_poly.pdbx_strand_id
1 'polypeptide(L)'
;MMNAVWSRNAVLYEMNLRQATPEGTLAAAAERLGFLRDLGIDAVWLMPHYPIGEVGRKGSLGSYYSIRDYRAVDPELGTLADFDAFVRRAHALGMKVLIDWVANHTSRDARWLAECPADWYERDASGRPVVPNGWDDTAKLDYTNRAVWQGQIDAMRFWLAEHGVDGFRCDMAMLVPIEFWQEAARRLRAVKPDLFLLAEAEEDYLFDRAFDASYAWRLYHLMNDVAQQKCRVDRIREYLYADRKHVPAWALRLMFTSNHDENS
;
A
#
# COMPACT_ATOMS: atom_id res chain seq x y z
N MET A 1 1.84 0.66 20.13
CA MET A 1 2.19 2.07 20.42
C MET A 1 2.42 2.75 19.08
N MET A 2 1.71 3.86 18.81
CA MET A 2 1.88 4.60 17.56
C MET A 2 3.28 5.20 17.49
N ASN A 3 4.01 4.92 16.41
CA ASN A 3 5.36 5.45 16.20
C ASN A 3 5.36 6.70 15.31
N ALA A 4 4.51 6.71 14.30
CA ALA A 4 4.37 7.82 13.34
C ALA A 4 3.43 8.93 13.90
N VAL A 5 3.89 9.71 14.85
CA VAL A 5 3.06 10.77 15.52
C VAL A 5 2.50 11.79 14.51
N TRP A 6 3.21 12.03 13.41
CA TRP A 6 2.81 12.94 12.34
C TRP A 6 1.49 12.53 11.67
N SER A 7 1.16 11.21 11.68
CA SER A 7 -0.02 10.68 10.99
C SER A 7 -1.35 10.95 11.70
N ARG A 8 -1.35 11.40 12.96
CA ARG A 8 -2.57 11.51 13.78
C ARG A 8 -3.64 12.43 13.20
N ASN A 9 -3.22 13.49 12.55
CA ASN A 9 -4.12 14.48 11.93
C ASN A 9 -3.80 14.67 10.44
N ALA A 10 -3.07 13.73 9.86
CA ALA A 10 -2.61 13.84 8.47
C ALA A 10 -3.75 13.66 7.49
N VAL A 11 -3.76 14.49 6.48
CA VAL A 11 -4.58 14.32 5.28
C VAL A 11 -3.74 13.59 4.24
N LEU A 12 -4.22 12.40 3.82
CA LEU A 12 -3.59 11.55 2.84
C LEU A 12 -4.19 11.81 1.46
N TYR A 13 -3.34 11.97 0.45
CA TYR A 13 -3.74 12.02 -0.94
C TYR A 13 -3.23 10.80 -1.68
N GLU A 14 -4.14 9.97 -2.19
CA GLU A 14 -3.83 8.86 -3.08
C GLU A 14 -3.52 9.38 -4.47
N MET A 15 -2.36 9.03 -5.01
CA MET A 15 -1.91 9.49 -6.32
C MET A 15 -1.68 8.33 -7.28
N ASN A 16 -2.49 8.26 -8.32
CA ASN A 16 -2.22 7.45 -9.49
C ASN A 16 -1.32 8.26 -10.44
N LEU A 17 -0.04 7.91 -10.55
CA LEU A 17 0.94 8.65 -11.35
C LEU A 17 0.54 8.80 -12.81
N ARG A 18 -0.02 7.75 -13.44
CA ARG A 18 -0.49 7.80 -14.84
C ARG A 18 -1.62 8.80 -15.08
N GLN A 19 -2.38 9.15 -14.03
CA GLN A 19 -3.55 10.03 -14.12
C GLN A 19 -3.33 11.38 -13.45
N ALA A 20 -2.24 11.54 -12.70
CA ALA A 20 -1.96 12.77 -11.94
C ALA A 20 -1.70 13.97 -12.84
N THR A 21 -1.10 13.74 -14.01
CA THR A 21 -0.77 14.75 -15.01
C THR A 21 -0.96 14.18 -16.42
N PRO A 22 -1.06 15.03 -17.47
CA PRO A 22 -1.11 14.55 -18.86
C PRO A 22 0.10 13.70 -19.26
N GLU A 23 1.28 13.97 -18.70
CA GLU A 23 2.53 13.25 -18.96
C GLU A 23 2.55 11.89 -18.27
N GLY A 24 1.85 11.74 -17.14
CA GLY A 24 1.77 10.51 -16.39
C GLY A 24 3.09 10.08 -15.75
N THR A 25 3.99 11.01 -15.40
CA THR A 25 5.34 10.72 -14.91
C THR A 25 5.60 11.25 -13.51
N LEU A 26 6.60 10.69 -12.82
CA LEU A 26 7.07 11.15 -11.52
C LEU A 26 7.54 12.61 -11.54
N ALA A 27 8.26 13.01 -12.61
CA ALA A 27 8.74 14.38 -12.77
C ALA A 27 7.59 15.38 -12.86
N ALA A 28 6.58 15.10 -13.69
CA ALA A 28 5.41 15.94 -13.81
C ALA A 28 4.55 15.95 -12.54
N ALA A 29 4.39 14.81 -11.89
CA ALA A 29 3.69 14.70 -10.61
C ALA A 29 4.36 15.51 -9.49
N ALA A 30 5.71 15.58 -9.47
CA ALA A 30 6.46 16.38 -8.51
C ALA A 30 6.12 17.88 -8.56
N GLU A 31 5.79 18.41 -9.73
CA GLU A 31 5.38 19.81 -9.90
C GLU A 31 4.02 20.11 -9.25
N ARG A 32 3.17 19.09 -9.07
CA ARG A 32 1.87 19.23 -8.42
C ARG A 32 1.93 19.24 -6.89
N LEU A 33 3.05 18.84 -6.29
CA LEU A 33 3.17 18.71 -4.84
C LEU A 33 2.96 20.05 -4.12
N GLY A 34 3.40 21.17 -4.70
CA GLY A 34 3.13 22.50 -4.15
C GLY A 34 1.64 22.80 -4.02
N PHE A 35 0.86 22.53 -5.09
CA PHE A 35 -0.58 22.68 -5.06
C PHE A 35 -1.26 21.78 -4.02
N LEU A 36 -0.84 20.51 -3.91
CA LEU A 36 -1.37 19.59 -2.90
C LEU A 36 -1.05 20.08 -1.48
N ARG A 37 0.15 20.60 -1.26
CA ARG A 37 0.53 21.19 0.05
C ARG A 37 -0.35 22.39 0.40
N ASP A 38 -0.60 23.28 -0.57
CA ASP A 38 -1.47 24.46 -0.37
C ASP A 38 -2.93 24.06 -0.11
N LEU A 39 -3.35 22.92 -0.66
CA LEU A 39 -4.66 22.31 -0.37
C LEU A 39 -4.75 21.69 1.04
N GLY A 40 -3.63 21.56 1.75
CA GLY A 40 -3.57 20.99 3.09
C GLY A 40 -3.26 19.49 3.15
N ILE A 41 -2.70 18.92 2.09
CA ILE A 41 -2.26 17.51 2.08
C ILE A 41 -0.94 17.40 2.85
N ASP A 42 -0.88 16.46 3.79
CA ASP A 42 0.29 16.19 4.62
C ASP A 42 1.12 15.02 4.10
N ALA A 43 0.49 14.07 3.43
CA ALA A 43 1.18 12.92 2.87
C ALA A 43 0.59 12.49 1.52
N VAL A 44 1.46 12.07 0.60
CA VAL A 44 1.06 11.46 -0.66
C VAL A 44 1.30 9.96 -0.57
N TRP A 45 0.28 9.18 -0.90
CA TRP A 45 0.40 7.75 -1.13
C TRP A 45 0.43 7.51 -2.63
N LEU A 46 1.57 7.04 -3.15
CA LEU A 46 1.71 6.62 -4.53
C LEU A 46 1.12 5.22 -4.70
N MET A 47 0.16 5.06 -5.61
CA MET A 47 -0.24 3.73 -6.11
C MET A 47 0.99 2.99 -6.64
N PRO A 48 0.91 1.65 -6.85
CA PRO A 48 2.10 0.89 -7.25
C PRO A 48 2.77 1.51 -8.48
N HIS A 49 4.05 1.81 -8.35
CA HIS A 49 4.88 2.48 -9.35
C HIS A 49 5.94 1.55 -9.96
N TYR A 50 5.82 0.27 -9.67
CA TYR A 50 6.73 -0.78 -10.11
C TYR A 50 6.45 -1.20 -11.55
N PRO A 51 7.44 -1.81 -12.27
CA PRO A 51 7.19 -2.45 -13.54
C PRO A 51 6.07 -3.50 -13.41
N ILE A 52 5.15 -3.49 -14.37
CA ILE A 52 4.00 -4.39 -14.41
C ILE A 52 4.34 -5.63 -15.23
N GLY A 53 3.84 -6.80 -14.79
CA GLY A 53 3.99 -8.06 -15.52
C GLY A 53 3.31 -8.04 -16.90
N GLU A 54 3.82 -8.88 -17.79
CA GLU A 54 3.30 -9.04 -19.17
C GLU A 54 2.46 -10.32 -19.33
N VAL A 55 2.80 -11.35 -18.54
CA VAL A 55 2.09 -12.65 -18.62
C VAL A 55 0.72 -12.56 -17.96
N GLY A 56 -0.33 -12.74 -18.76
CA GLY A 56 -1.71 -12.64 -18.31
C GLY A 56 -2.17 -11.19 -18.10
N ARG A 57 -1.45 -10.21 -18.65
CA ARG A 57 -1.73 -8.77 -18.51
C ARG A 57 -3.19 -8.44 -18.81
N LYS A 58 -3.84 -7.72 -17.93
CA LYS A 58 -5.22 -7.26 -18.08
C LYS A 58 -5.27 -5.92 -18.80
N GLY A 59 -6.00 -5.85 -19.92
CA GLY A 59 -6.06 -4.66 -20.75
C GLY A 59 -4.71 -4.28 -21.38
N SER A 60 -4.60 -3.11 -21.95
CA SER A 60 -3.39 -2.63 -22.64
C SER A 60 -2.26 -2.23 -21.67
N LEU A 61 -2.62 -1.68 -20.50
CA LEU A 61 -1.68 -1.11 -19.54
C LEU A 61 -1.30 -2.07 -18.39
N GLY A 62 -2.10 -3.14 -18.18
CA GLY A 62 -1.92 -4.07 -17.05
C GLY A 62 -2.41 -3.52 -15.71
N SER A 63 -2.45 -4.40 -14.72
CA SER A 63 -2.77 -4.05 -13.34
C SER A 63 -1.54 -3.51 -12.63
N TYR A 64 -1.66 -2.38 -11.95
CA TYR A 64 -0.61 -1.83 -11.08
C TYR A 64 -0.17 -2.82 -10.00
N TYR A 65 -1.07 -3.73 -9.59
CA TYR A 65 -0.84 -4.71 -8.54
C TYR A 65 -0.16 -6.00 -9.04
N SER A 66 0.10 -6.13 -10.35
CA SER A 66 0.86 -7.23 -10.94
C SER A 66 2.35 -6.88 -10.98
N ILE A 67 3.01 -6.94 -9.82
CA ILE A 67 4.39 -6.44 -9.62
C ILE A 67 5.41 -7.36 -10.26
N ARG A 68 6.22 -6.83 -11.18
CA ARG A 68 7.31 -7.56 -11.85
C ARG A 68 8.64 -7.48 -11.10
N ASP A 69 8.96 -6.29 -10.54
CA ASP A 69 10.18 -6.07 -9.74
C ASP A 69 9.91 -5.07 -8.63
N TYR A 70 10.07 -5.51 -7.38
CA TYR A 70 9.86 -4.67 -6.19
C TYR A 70 10.90 -3.57 -5.99
N ARG A 71 12.02 -3.57 -6.69
CA ARG A 71 13.12 -2.60 -6.52
C ARG A 71 13.35 -1.72 -7.74
N ALA A 72 12.38 -1.63 -8.62
CA ALA A 72 12.45 -0.82 -9.83
C ALA A 72 11.26 0.14 -9.91
N VAL A 73 11.46 1.23 -10.63
CA VAL A 73 10.39 2.13 -11.10
C VAL A 73 9.99 1.68 -12.50
N ASP A 74 8.69 1.70 -12.80
CA ASP A 74 8.19 1.45 -14.15
C ASP A 74 8.80 2.50 -15.11
N PRO A 75 9.48 2.09 -16.20
CA PRO A 75 10.10 3.02 -17.15
C PRO A 75 9.14 4.04 -17.77
N GLU A 76 7.83 3.72 -17.85
CA GLU A 76 6.81 4.67 -18.31
C GLU A 76 6.60 5.82 -17.31
N LEU A 77 6.86 5.60 -16.02
CA LEU A 77 6.69 6.60 -14.96
C LEU A 77 7.98 7.42 -14.74
N GLY A 78 9.13 6.90 -15.14
CA GLY A 78 10.43 7.52 -14.97
C GLY A 78 11.51 6.58 -14.47
N THR A 79 12.50 7.13 -13.78
CA THR A 79 13.68 6.43 -13.24
C THR A 79 13.68 6.46 -11.70
N LEU A 80 14.58 5.69 -11.08
CA LEU A 80 14.85 5.81 -9.63
C LEU A 80 15.31 7.22 -9.25
N ALA A 81 16.05 7.91 -10.11
CA ALA A 81 16.46 9.29 -9.86
C ALA A 81 15.28 10.28 -9.86
N ASP A 82 14.28 10.04 -10.71
CA ASP A 82 13.03 10.82 -10.72
C ASP A 82 12.19 10.53 -9.47
N PHE A 83 12.16 9.28 -9.01
CA PHE A 83 11.53 8.90 -7.75
C PHE A 83 12.20 9.62 -6.56
N ASP A 84 13.53 9.61 -6.49
CA ASP A 84 14.27 10.33 -5.46
C ASP A 84 14.02 11.84 -5.51
N ALA A 85 13.92 12.41 -6.69
CA ALA A 85 13.59 13.83 -6.86
C ALA A 85 12.18 14.14 -6.35
N PHE A 86 11.20 13.26 -6.64
CA PHE A 86 9.84 13.38 -6.12
C PHE A 86 9.81 13.35 -4.58
N VAL A 87 10.47 12.36 -3.95
CA VAL A 87 10.53 12.22 -2.49
C VAL A 87 11.21 13.44 -1.86
N ARG A 88 12.36 13.87 -2.40
CA ARG A 88 13.04 15.09 -1.91
C ARG A 88 12.17 16.33 -2.03
N ARG A 89 11.42 16.47 -3.11
CA ARG A 89 10.49 17.61 -3.30
C ARG A 89 9.35 17.58 -2.30
N ALA A 90 8.75 16.42 -2.05
CA ALA A 90 7.72 16.24 -1.04
C ALA A 90 8.23 16.63 0.35
N HIS A 91 9.40 16.12 0.74
CA HIS A 91 10.03 16.44 2.03
C HIS A 91 10.38 17.93 2.17
N ALA A 92 10.86 18.58 1.11
CA ALA A 92 11.12 20.02 1.12
C ALA A 92 9.87 20.87 1.34
N LEU A 93 8.69 20.33 0.99
CA LEU A 93 7.38 20.94 1.27
C LEU A 93 6.80 20.53 2.64
N GLY A 94 7.54 19.73 3.42
CA GLY A 94 7.07 19.20 4.70
C GLY A 94 6.04 18.07 4.58
N MET A 95 5.90 17.48 3.39
CA MET A 95 4.98 16.37 3.12
C MET A 95 5.69 15.03 3.31
N LYS A 96 4.91 13.99 3.61
CA LYS A 96 5.36 12.59 3.70
C LYS A 96 5.03 11.83 2.42
N VAL A 97 5.80 10.77 2.14
CA VAL A 97 5.57 9.89 0.99
C VAL A 97 5.38 8.45 1.44
N LEU A 98 4.22 7.88 1.11
CA LEU A 98 3.93 6.47 1.24
C LEU A 98 3.95 5.82 -0.14
N ILE A 99 4.34 4.55 -0.19
CA ILE A 99 4.23 3.74 -1.41
C ILE A 99 3.33 2.53 -1.16
N ASP A 100 2.67 2.07 -2.20
CA ASP A 100 1.87 0.86 -2.14
C ASP A 100 2.77 -0.38 -2.06
N TRP A 101 2.38 -1.36 -1.25
CA TRP A 101 3.14 -2.58 -1.04
C TRP A 101 2.28 -3.82 -1.22
N VAL A 102 2.49 -4.52 -2.32
CA VAL A 102 1.74 -5.72 -2.69
C VAL A 102 2.48 -6.94 -2.16
N ALA A 103 2.12 -7.39 -0.95
CA ALA A 103 2.83 -8.49 -0.29
C ALA A 103 2.29 -9.88 -0.60
N ASN A 104 1.01 -10.00 -0.97
CA ASN A 104 0.37 -11.30 -1.15
C ASN A 104 0.84 -12.06 -2.40
N HIS A 105 1.21 -11.35 -3.46
CA HIS A 105 1.50 -11.91 -4.78
C HIS A 105 2.46 -11.05 -5.58
N THR A 106 2.96 -11.60 -6.69
CA THR A 106 3.70 -10.88 -7.72
C THR A 106 3.02 -11.07 -9.07
N SER A 107 3.56 -10.49 -10.15
CA SER A 107 3.19 -10.90 -11.51
C SER A 107 3.66 -12.35 -11.80
N ARG A 108 3.12 -12.94 -12.86
CA ARG A 108 3.47 -14.31 -13.30
C ARG A 108 4.81 -14.39 -14.03
N ASP A 109 5.41 -13.27 -14.34
CA ASP A 109 6.76 -13.12 -14.91
C ASP A 109 7.64 -12.24 -14.03
N ALA A 110 7.34 -12.21 -12.72
CA ALA A 110 8.13 -11.50 -11.76
C ALA A 110 9.58 -11.98 -11.76
N ARG A 111 10.50 -11.06 -11.52
CA ARG A 111 11.92 -11.34 -11.40
C ARG A 111 12.22 -12.46 -10.38
N TRP A 112 11.48 -12.48 -9.27
CA TRP A 112 11.62 -13.52 -8.26
C TRP A 112 11.23 -14.92 -8.74
N LEU A 113 10.31 -15.06 -9.70
CA LEU A 113 10.00 -16.37 -10.30
C LEU A 113 11.17 -16.97 -11.08
N ALA A 114 12.04 -16.11 -11.64
CA ALA A 114 13.21 -16.54 -12.38
C ALA A 114 14.48 -16.70 -11.50
N GLU A 115 14.61 -15.87 -10.47
CA GLU A 115 15.85 -15.73 -9.68
C GLU A 115 15.80 -16.44 -8.33
N CYS A 116 14.61 -16.67 -7.76
CA CYS A 116 14.45 -17.29 -6.45
C CYS A 116 14.07 -18.76 -6.54
N PRO A 117 14.29 -19.56 -5.48
CA PRO A 117 13.84 -20.94 -5.42
C PRO A 117 12.34 -21.08 -5.66
N ALA A 118 11.95 -22.20 -6.28
CA ALA A 118 10.57 -22.46 -6.67
C ALA A 118 9.55 -22.49 -5.51
N ASP A 119 10.01 -22.73 -4.30
CA ASP A 119 9.25 -22.75 -3.03
C ASP A 119 8.97 -21.36 -2.45
N TRP A 120 9.36 -20.30 -3.16
CA TRP A 120 8.90 -18.94 -2.84
C TRP A 120 7.43 -18.71 -3.18
N TYR A 121 6.85 -19.58 -4.01
CA TYR A 121 5.48 -19.46 -4.49
C TYR A 121 4.66 -20.69 -4.12
N GLU A 122 3.42 -20.47 -3.68
CA GLU A 122 2.46 -21.56 -3.56
C GLU A 122 2.26 -22.21 -4.93
N ARG A 123 2.20 -23.55 -4.98
CA ARG A 123 2.07 -24.32 -6.22
C ARG A 123 0.86 -25.25 -6.20
N ASP A 124 0.20 -25.36 -7.33
CA ASP A 124 -0.88 -26.30 -7.55
C ASP A 124 -0.32 -27.75 -7.71
N ALA A 125 -1.23 -28.73 -7.80
CA ALA A 125 -0.87 -30.13 -7.98
C ALA A 125 -0.07 -30.42 -9.28
N SER A 126 -0.08 -29.51 -10.25
CA SER A 126 0.71 -29.61 -11.48
C SER A 126 2.07 -28.89 -11.38
N GLY A 127 2.40 -28.32 -10.21
CA GLY A 127 3.64 -27.58 -9.97
C GLY A 127 3.65 -26.13 -10.48
N ARG A 128 2.52 -25.61 -10.94
CA ARG A 128 2.39 -24.22 -11.41
C ARG A 128 2.12 -23.28 -10.23
N PRO A 129 2.63 -22.02 -10.24
CA PRO A 129 2.26 -21.03 -9.23
C PRO A 129 0.75 -20.87 -9.12
N VAL A 130 0.25 -20.82 -7.88
CA VAL A 130 -1.18 -20.59 -7.61
C VAL A 130 -1.57 -19.17 -8.00
N VAL A 131 -2.72 -19.03 -8.65
CA VAL A 131 -3.36 -17.75 -8.93
C VAL A 131 -4.28 -17.41 -7.75
N PRO A 132 -3.96 -16.37 -6.95
CA PRO A 132 -4.80 -16.00 -5.82
C PRO A 132 -6.08 -15.29 -6.31
N ASN A 133 -7.22 -15.59 -5.68
CA ASN A 133 -8.49 -14.87 -5.82
C ASN A 133 -8.98 -14.65 -7.29
N GLY A 134 -8.55 -15.47 -8.24
CA GLY A 134 -8.90 -15.28 -9.65
C GLY A 134 -8.18 -14.11 -10.34
N TRP A 135 -7.10 -13.60 -9.76
CA TRP A 135 -6.25 -12.57 -10.39
C TRP A 135 -5.25 -13.22 -11.34
N ASP A 136 -5.71 -13.52 -12.57
CA ASP A 136 -5.03 -14.37 -13.57
C ASP A 136 -3.63 -13.88 -13.99
N ASP A 137 -3.31 -12.64 -13.75
CA ASP A 137 -2.02 -11.99 -14.02
C ASP A 137 -1.03 -12.11 -12.86
N THR A 138 -1.37 -12.81 -11.78
CA THR A 138 -0.57 -12.87 -10.55
C THR A 138 -0.17 -14.29 -10.14
N ALA A 139 0.83 -14.38 -9.26
CA ALA A 139 1.37 -15.59 -8.67
C ALA A 139 1.51 -15.42 -7.15
N LYS A 140 0.90 -16.32 -6.37
CA LYS A 140 0.82 -16.23 -4.91
C LYS A 140 2.15 -16.58 -4.25
N LEU A 141 2.64 -15.72 -3.34
CA LEU A 141 3.82 -15.97 -2.52
C LEU A 141 3.52 -16.96 -1.39
N ASP A 142 4.48 -17.83 -1.07
CA ASP A 142 4.37 -18.82 0.00
C ASP A 142 5.01 -18.32 1.30
N TYR A 143 4.19 -17.81 2.20
CA TYR A 143 4.64 -17.32 3.51
C TYR A 143 4.99 -18.42 4.53
N THR A 144 4.85 -19.69 4.20
CA THR A 144 5.43 -20.78 4.99
C THR A 144 6.96 -20.80 4.87
N ASN A 145 7.49 -20.28 3.73
CA ASN A 145 8.92 -20.11 3.50
C ASN A 145 9.44 -18.78 4.07
N ARG A 146 10.32 -18.87 5.07
CA ARG A 146 10.94 -17.70 5.71
C ARG A 146 11.84 -16.87 4.77
N ALA A 147 12.34 -17.44 3.68
CA ALA A 147 13.12 -16.69 2.71
C ALA A 147 12.26 -15.65 1.97
N VAL A 148 10.96 -15.92 1.77
CA VAL A 148 9.98 -14.94 1.24
C VAL A 148 9.87 -13.74 2.18
N TRP A 149 9.82 -13.98 3.50
CA TRP A 149 9.80 -12.89 4.50
C TRP A 149 11.03 -12.01 4.38
N GLN A 150 12.20 -12.64 4.28
CA GLN A 150 13.45 -11.90 4.13
C GLN A 150 13.47 -11.07 2.85
N GLY A 151 13.08 -11.66 1.71
CA GLY A 151 13.01 -10.97 0.42
C GLY A 151 12.08 -9.77 0.45
N GLN A 152 10.88 -9.93 1.01
CA GLN A 152 9.90 -8.85 1.17
C GLN A 152 10.45 -7.72 2.06
N ILE A 153 10.97 -8.04 3.23
CA ILE A 153 11.51 -7.04 4.16
C ILE A 153 12.73 -6.32 3.57
N ASP A 154 13.61 -7.02 2.86
CA ASP A 154 14.77 -6.40 2.23
C ASP A 154 14.37 -5.47 1.07
N ALA A 155 13.31 -5.81 0.33
CA ALA A 155 12.76 -4.93 -0.69
C ALA A 155 12.09 -3.69 -0.07
N MET A 156 11.35 -3.84 1.03
CA MET A 156 10.81 -2.69 1.78
C MET A 156 11.93 -1.80 2.34
N ARG A 157 12.98 -2.41 2.90
CA ARG A 157 14.14 -1.65 3.40
C ARG A 157 14.85 -0.84 2.32
N PHE A 158 14.94 -1.35 1.10
CA PHE A 158 15.51 -0.63 -0.04
C PHE A 158 14.81 0.73 -0.22
N TRP A 159 13.48 0.75 -0.29
CA TRP A 159 12.73 2.00 -0.44
C TRP A 159 12.84 2.92 0.78
N LEU A 160 12.87 2.33 1.97
CA LEU A 160 12.92 3.08 3.22
C LEU A 160 14.28 3.71 3.48
N ALA A 161 15.36 2.93 3.30
CA ALA A 161 16.72 3.33 3.67
C ALA A 161 17.45 4.10 2.55
N GLU A 162 17.22 3.72 1.29
CA GLU A 162 17.95 4.29 0.16
C GLU A 162 17.16 5.38 -0.55
N HIS A 163 15.82 5.28 -0.59
CA HIS A 163 14.94 6.20 -1.32
C HIS A 163 14.06 7.07 -0.41
N GLY A 164 14.15 6.88 0.91
CA GLY A 164 13.63 7.81 1.92
C GLY A 164 12.12 7.85 2.09
N VAL A 165 11.36 6.85 1.63
CA VAL A 165 9.91 6.80 1.85
C VAL A 165 9.57 6.82 3.35
N ASP A 166 8.39 7.32 3.71
CA ASP A 166 7.97 7.48 5.10
C ASP A 166 7.07 6.35 5.59
N GLY A 167 6.60 5.50 4.69
CA GLY A 167 5.73 4.39 5.04
C GLY A 167 5.20 3.61 3.85
N PHE A 168 4.32 2.67 4.18
CA PHE A 168 3.70 1.78 3.20
C PHE A 168 2.20 1.68 3.42
N ARG A 169 1.43 1.71 2.33
CA ARG A 169 0.09 1.16 2.29
C ARG A 169 0.20 -0.28 1.82
N CYS A 170 -0.21 -1.21 2.66
CA CYS A 170 -0.04 -2.63 2.40
C CYS A 170 -1.34 -3.21 1.84
N ASP A 171 -1.25 -3.55 0.55
CA ASP A 171 -2.31 -4.14 -0.25
C ASP A 171 -2.82 -5.45 0.37
N MET A 172 -4.16 -5.60 0.48
CA MET A 172 -4.82 -6.81 0.96
C MET A 172 -4.13 -7.43 2.18
N ALA A 173 -3.79 -6.61 3.18
CA ALA A 173 -2.93 -7.00 4.30
C ALA A 173 -3.43 -8.23 5.08
N MET A 174 -4.75 -8.47 5.11
CA MET A 174 -5.36 -9.62 5.76
C MET A 174 -5.07 -10.97 5.07
N LEU A 175 -4.61 -10.96 3.81
CA LEU A 175 -4.24 -12.18 3.07
C LEU A 175 -2.81 -12.67 3.38
N VAL A 176 -2.06 -11.90 4.16
CA VAL A 176 -0.67 -12.19 4.55
C VAL A 176 -0.60 -12.44 6.06
N PRO A 177 0.15 -13.46 6.53
CA PRO A 177 0.21 -13.78 7.96
C PRO A 177 0.61 -12.59 8.84
N ILE A 178 -0.09 -12.41 9.96
CA ILE A 178 0.18 -11.32 10.90
C ILE A 178 1.61 -11.37 11.45
N GLU A 179 2.16 -12.56 11.62
CA GLU A 179 3.52 -12.78 12.12
C GLU A 179 4.57 -12.20 11.16
N PHE A 180 4.31 -12.24 9.84
CA PHE A 180 5.15 -11.55 8.86
C PHE A 180 5.09 -10.03 9.08
N TRP A 181 3.91 -9.47 9.21
CA TRP A 181 3.74 -8.03 9.41
C TRP A 181 4.37 -7.54 10.71
N GLN A 182 4.28 -8.34 11.79
CA GLN A 182 4.94 -8.05 13.07
C GLN A 182 6.46 -8.02 12.95
N GLU A 183 7.04 -8.99 12.26
CA GLU A 183 8.48 -9.04 12.01
C GLU A 183 8.93 -7.91 11.07
N ALA A 184 8.19 -7.66 9.99
CA ALA A 184 8.44 -6.57 9.07
C ALA A 184 8.42 -5.21 9.80
N ALA A 185 7.35 -4.93 10.55
CA ALA A 185 7.22 -3.70 11.32
C ALA A 185 8.38 -3.51 12.32
N ARG A 186 8.74 -4.56 13.06
CA ARG A 186 9.85 -4.53 14.01
C ARG A 186 11.17 -4.18 13.33
N ARG A 187 11.49 -4.82 12.19
CA ARG A 187 12.76 -4.63 11.47
C ARG A 187 12.81 -3.29 10.73
N LEU A 188 11.72 -2.87 10.13
CA LEU A 188 11.63 -1.60 9.41
C LEU A 188 11.66 -0.40 10.35
N ARG A 189 11.01 -0.49 11.53
CA ARG A 189 11.06 0.56 12.56
C ARG A 189 12.44 0.67 13.21
N ALA A 190 13.27 -0.35 13.16
CA ALA A 190 14.68 -0.24 13.55
C ALA A 190 15.50 0.62 12.58
N VAL A 191 15.08 0.73 11.31
CA VAL A 191 15.68 1.62 10.31
C VAL A 191 15.08 3.02 10.38
N LYS A 192 13.75 3.13 10.45
CA LYS A 192 13.02 4.40 10.51
C LYS A 192 11.98 4.34 11.65
N PRO A 193 12.28 4.90 12.82
CA PRO A 193 11.41 4.78 14.00
C PRO A 193 10.03 5.39 13.82
N ASP A 194 9.87 6.41 12.97
CA ASP A 194 8.62 7.09 12.63
C ASP A 194 7.91 6.54 11.38
N LEU A 195 8.28 5.32 10.96
CA LEU A 195 7.63 4.58 9.88
C LEU A 195 6.13 4.48 10.12
N PHE A 196 5.35 4.74 9.07
CA PHE A 196 3.90 4.56 9.07
C PHE A 196 3.50 3.34 8.24
N LEU A 197 2.69 2.46 8.82
CA LEU A 197 2.14 1.29 8.16
C LEU A 197 0.62 1.35 8.15
N LEU A 198 0.05 1.40 6.94
CA LEU A 198 -1.39 1.41 6.67
C LEU A 198 -1.80 0.06 6.08
N ALA A 199 -2.69 -0.67 6.74
CA ALA A 199 -3.27 -1.89 6.21
C ALA A 199 -4.50 -1.60 5.35
N GLU A 200 -4.53 -2.08 4.12
CA GLU A 200 -5.78 -2.23 3.40
C GLU A 200 -6.52 -3.45 3.95
N ALA A 201 -7.26 -3.21 5.00
CA ALA A 201 -8.04 -4.18 5.76
C ALA A 201 -8.79 -3.43 6.87
N GLU A 202 -9.77 -4.05 7.52
CA GLU A 202 -10.44 -3.46 8.68
C GLU A 202 -10.31 -4.32 9.94
N GLU A 203 -9.63 -5.47 9.86
CA GLU A 203 -9.46 -6.44 10.92
C GLU A 203 -8.61 -5.91 12.07
N ASP A 204 -9.14 -5.99 13.30
CA ASP A 204 -8.53 -5.38 14.49
C ASP A 204 -7.23 -6.08 14.91
N TYR A 205 -7.04 -7.38 14.60
CA TYR A 205 -5.83 -8.12 14.93
C TYR A 205 -4.58 -7.57 14.24
N LEU A 206 -4.74 -6.84 13.12
CA LEU A 206 -3.64 -6.21 12.40
C LEU A 206 -2.95 -5.10 13.19
N PHE A 207 -3.61 -4.56 14.23
CA PHE A 207 -2.98 -3.62 15.15
C PHE A 207 -2.02 -4.29 16.16
N ASP A 208 -2.01 -5.63 16.28
CA ASP A 208 -1.08 -6.29 17.19
C ASP A 208 0.36 -6.20 16.67
N ARG A 209 1.06 -5.17 17.12
CA ARG A 209 2.49 -4.88 16.86
C ARG A 209 2.88 -4.71 15.37
N ALA A 210 1.92 -4.56 14.49
CA ALA A 210 2.15 -4.43 13.05
C ALA A 210 1.78 -3.04 12.54
N PHE A 211 0.52 -2.74 12.33
CA PHE A 211 0.06 -1.55 11.64
C PHE A 211 -0.27 -0.39 12.58
N ASP A 212 -0.10 0.84 12.09
CA ASP A 212 -0.49 2.08 12.77
C ASP A 212 -1.92 2.47 12.40
N ALA A 213 -2.35 2.13 11.19
CA ALA A 213 -3.68 2.43 10.68
C ALA A 213 -4.24 1.28 9.83
N SER A 214 -5.56 1.24 9.74
CA SER A 214 -6.30 0.39 8.81
C SER A 214 -7.46 1.17 8.18
N TYR A 215 -8.08 0.61 7.15
CA TYR A 215 -9.22 1.24 6.47
C TYR A 215 -10.47 1.25 7.33
N ALA A 216 -11.35 2.23 7.12
CA ALA A 216 -12.69 2.30 7.67
C ALA A 216 -13.74 1.92 6.62
N TRP A 217 -13.65 0.72 6.05
CA TRP A 217 -14.55 0.23 4.99
C TRP A 217 -16.02 0.28 5.37
N ARG A 218 -16.33 -0.20 6.57
CA ARG A 218 -17.73 -0.18 7.09
C ARG A 218 -18.25 1.24 7.22
N LEU A 219 -17.40 2.20 7.64
CA LEU A 219 -17.80 3.60 7.70
C LEU A 219 -18.06 4.18 6.32
N TYR A 220 -17.19 3.88 5.34
CA TYR A 220 -17.38 4.29 3.96
C TYR A 220 -18.74 3.84 3.40
N HIS A 221 -19.04 2.54 3.48
CA HIS A 221 -20.32 2.00 3.04
C HIS A 221 -21.49 2.62 3.79
N LEU A 222 -21.37 2.80 5.11
CA LEU A 222 -22.41 3.39 5.94
C LEU A 222 -22.69 4.86 5.57
N MET A 223 -21.65 5.65 5.28
CA MET A 223 -21.81 7.02 4.81
C MET A 223 -22.56 7.08 3.47
N ASN A 224 -22.24 6.19 2.54
CA ASN A 224 -22.95 6.05 1.29
C ASN A 224 -24.42 5.63 1.47
N ASP A 225 -24.69 4.68 2.37
CA ASP A 225 -26.07 4.26 2.69
C ASP A 225 -26.88 5.39 3.32
N VAL A 226 -26.28 6.20 4.18
CA VAL A 226 -26.94 7.41 4.73
C VAL A 226 -27.20 8.43 3.63
N ALA A 227 -26.23 8.72 2.76
CA ALA A 227 -26.39 9.65 1.66
C ALA A 227 -27.49 9.21 0.67
N GLN A 228 -27.60 7.92 0.43
CA GLN A 228 -28.66 7.30 -0.40
C GLN A 228 -29.99 7.07 0.35
N GLN A 229 -30.12 7.54 1.59
CA GLN A 229 -31.31 7.36 2.45
C GLN A 229 -31.69 5.87 2.73
N LYS A 230 -30.76 4.95 2.60
CA LYS A 230 -30.94 3.52 2.91
C LYS A 230 -30.95 3.24 4.40
N CYS A 231 -30.29 4.08 5.19
CA CYS A 231 -30.28 3.99 6.64
C CYS A 231 -30.22 5.39 7.28
N ARG A 232 -30.42 5.44 8.61
CA ARG A 232 -30.44 6.69 9.38
C ARG A 232 -29.02 7.11 9.77
N VAL A 233 -28.79 8.41 9.92
CA VAL A 233 -27.48 9.01 10.27
C VAL A 233 -26.97 8.56 11.67
N ASP A 234 -27.84 8.19 12.59
CA ASP A 234 -27.45 7.68 13.91
C ASP A 234 -26.64 6.37 13.85
N ARG A 235 -26.75 5.60 12.75
CA ARG A 235 -25.91 4.42 12.50
C ARG A 235 -24.43 4.76 12.45
N ILE A 236 -24.05 5.95 11.96
CA ILE A 236 -22.64 6.41 11.98
C ILE A 236 -22.13 6.53 13.42
N ARG A 237 -22.94 7.12 14.31
CA ARG A 237 -22.56 7.24 15.72
C ARG A 237 -22.43 5.87 16.39
N GLU A 238 -23.34 4.95 16.10
CA GLU A 238 -23.30 3.58 16.61
C GLU A 238 -22.02 2.86 16.15
N TYR A 239 -21.66 2.98 14.87
CA TYR A 239 -20.42 2.44 14.34
C TYR A 239 -19.20 3.01 15.08
N LEU A 240 -19.07 4.34 15.16
CA LEU A 240 -17.93 4.99 15.82
C LEU A 240 -17.82 4.60 17.31
N TYR A 241 -18.95 4.42 17.99
CA TYR A 241 -18.95 3.96 19.38
C TYR A 241 -18.52 2.50 19.52
N ALA A 242 -18.96 1.63 18.61
CA ALA A 242 -18.60 0.23 18.60
C ALA A 242 -17.10 0.06 18.24
N ASP A 243 -16.61 0.75 17.20
CA ASP A 243 -15.22 0.67 16.73
C ASP A 243 -14.24 1.05 17.84
N ARG A 244 -14.52 2.11 18.60
CA ARG A 244 -13.68 2.55 19.72
C ARG A 244 -13.50 1.53 20.85
N LYS A 245 -14.33 0.48 20.90
CA LYS A 245 -14.21 -0.58 21.92
C LYS A 245 -13.24 -1.67 21.51
N HIS A 246 -12.97 -1.80 20.21
CA HIS A 246 -12.18 -2.88 19.64
C HIS A 246 -10.81 -2.38 19.16
N VAL A 247 -10.78 -1.15 18.66
CA VAL A 247 -9.54 -0.55 18.13
C VAL A 247 -8.71 0.05 19.27
N PRO A 248 -7.41 -0.25 19.35
CA PRO A 248 -6.53 0.38 20.35
C PRO A 248 -6.57 1.90 20.26
N ALA A 249 -6.56 2.61 21.39
CA ALA A 249 -6.68 4.07 21.44
C ALA A 249 -5.59 4.85 20.68
N TRP A 250 -4.50 4.21 20.36
CA TRP A 250 -3.40 4.77 19.58
C TRP A 250 -3.52 4.50 18.08
N ALA A 251 -4.32 3.52 17.67
CA ALA A 251 -4.48 3.12 16.28
C ALA A 251 -5.42 4.07 15.52
N LEU A 252 -5.26 4.14 14.22
CA LEU A 252 -6.04 5.00 13.34
C LEU A 252 -6.91 4.20 12.38
N ARG A 253 -8.03 4.79 11.99
CA ARG A 253 -8.81 4.36 10.83
C ARG A 253 -8.65 5.40 9.72
N LEU A 254 -8.22 4.96 8.54
CA LEU A 254 -8.26 5.77 7.33
C LEU A 254 -9.72 5.97 6.92
N MET A 255 -10.23 7.17 7.11
CA MET A 255 -11.57 7.57 6.65
C MET A 255 -11.44 8.17 5.25
N PHE A 256 -12.29 7.74 4.33
CA PHE A 256 -12.25 8.19 2.93
C PHE A 256 -13.66 8.24 2.34
N THR A 257 -13.81 8.98 1.25
CA THR A 257 -15.07 9.10 0.48
C THR A 257 -14.98 8.42 -0.88
N SER A 258 -13.76 8.20 -1.37
CA SER A 258 -13.47 7.47 -2.61
C SER A 258 -12.01 7.01 -2.57
N ASN A 259 -11.67 6.02 -3.37
CA ASN A 259 -10.32 5.57 -3.68
C ASN A 259 -10.32 4.95 -5.09
N HIS A 260 -9.21 4.30 -5.50
CA HIS A 260 -9.11 3.68 -6.82
C HIS A 260 -10.06 2.49 -7.05
N ASP A 261 -10.55 1.84 -6.00
CA ASP A 261 -11.51 0.72 -6.08
C ASP A 261 -12.96 1.21 -5.97
N GLU A 262 -13.21 2.28 -5.22
CA GLU A 262 -14.52 2.79 -4.84
C GLU A 262 -14.68 4.25 -5.33
N ASN A 263 -14.78 4.42 -6.65
CA ASN A 263 -14.78 5.74 -7.31
C ASN A 263 -15.99 6.00 -8.22
N SER A 264 -17.04 5.21 -8.13
CA SER A 264 -18.28 5.33 -8.94
C SER A 264 -19.36 6.14 -8.26
#